data_e540592b8073e91c2554d23c12e31803
#
_entry.id   e540592b8073e91c2554d23c12e31803
#
_cell.length_a   1.000
_cell.length_b   1.000
_cell.length_c   1.000
_cell.angle_alpha   90.00
_cell.angle_beta   90.00
_cell.angle_gamma   90.00
#
_symmetry.space_group_name_H-M   'P 1'
#
loop_
_entity.id
_entity.type
_entity.pdbx_description
1 polymer ?
#
loop_
_entity_poly.entity_id
_entity_poly.type
_entity_poly.pdbx_seq_one_letter_code
_entity_poly.pdbx_strand_id
1 'polypeptide(L)'
;FYGRVPKRAVEPGIDWSKPDAQNNPVTQPYFGPQEIGLFRSLGYDLTKDTYVKYNDIVKKLLNDPQKRFTEHWDDQAKVPWLSVKGADGKDLFALSYENPRSVAIKADYIKEKGLAGAMFWEYGADDNNQLAKQLAASLGIPHK
;
A
#
# COMPACT_ATOMS: atom_id res chain seq x y z
N PHE A 1 4.69 0.59 9.34
CA PHE A 1 3.63 0.20 8.39
C PHE A 1 3.33 1.32 7.40
N TYR A 2 3.33 1.04 6.11
CA TYR A 2 3.09 2.00 5.04
C TYR A 2 2.62 1.29 3.77
N GLY A 3 1.99 2.03 2.86
CA GLY A 3 1.70 1.59 1.50
C GLY A 3 2.76 2.06 0.52
N ARG A 4 2.96 1.32 -0.55
CA ARG A 4 3.88 1.64 -1.65
C ARG A 4 3.12 2.00 -2.91
N VAL A 5 3.37 3.21 -3.41
CA VAL A 5 3.07 3.59 -4.78
C VAL A 5 4.20 3.03 -5.66
N PRO A 6 3.90 2.33 -6.75
CA PRO A 6 4.95 1.85 -7.64
C PRO A 6 5.78 3.02 -8.19
N LYS A 7 7.09 2.97 -8.04
CA LYS A 7 7.98 4.03 -8.55
C LYS A 7 7.74 4.34 -10.03
N ARG A 8 7.50 3.30 -10.83
CA ARG A 8 7.21 3.40 -12.26
C ARG A 8 5.92 4.17 -12.58
N ALA A 9 4.95 4.20 -11.68
CA ALA A 9 3.73 4.97 -11.87
C ALA A 9 3.98 6.50 -11.90
N VAL A 10 5.12 6.97 -11.40
CA VAL A 10 5.45 8.39 -11.28
C VAL A 10 6.67 8.81 -12.11
N GLU A 11 7.34 7.90 -12.79
CA GLU A 11 8.49 8.20 -13.65
C GLU A 11 8.05 8.44 -15.10
N PRO A 12 8.25 9.66 -15.66
CA PRO A 12 7.92 9.93 -17.06
C PRO A 12 8.86 9.18 -18.02
N GLY A 13 8.38 8.84 -19.20
CA GLY A 13 9.17 8.24 -20.27
C GLY A 13 9.39 6.75 -20.16
N ILE A 14 8.76 6.08 -19.19
CA ILE A 14 8.80 4.61 -19.12
C ILE A 14 7.94 4.02 -20.23
N ASP A 15 8.53 3.13 -21.01
CA ASP A 15 7.81 2.31 -22.00
C ASP A 15 7.15 1.14 -21.27
N TRP A 16 5.86 1.30 -20.98
CA TRP A 16 5.05 0.30 -20.28
C TRP A 16 4.77 -0.97 -21.10
N SER A 17 5.08 -0.97 -22.37
CA SER A 17 5.00 -2.18 -23.21
C SER A 17 6.17 -3.14 -23.00
N LYS A 18 7.24 -2.69 -22.36
CA LYS A 18 8.44 -3.47 -22.11
C LYS A 18 8.49 -3.99 -20.68
N PRO A 19 9.06 -5.18 -20.45
CA PRO A 19 9.33 -5.68 -19.11
C PRO A 19 10.22 -4.72 -18.32
N ASP A 20 10.15 -4.80 -16.99
CA ASP A 20 11.09 -4.07 -16.13
C ASP A 20 12.51 -4.67 -16.16
N ALA A 21 13.44 -4.05 -15.44
CA ALA A 21 14.83 -4.54 -15.33
C ALA A 21 14.93 -5.98 -14.76
N GLN A 22 13.89 -6.46 -14.10
CA GLN A 22 13.73 -7.82 -13.57
C GLN A 22 12.92 -8.73 -14.50
N ASN A 23 12.62 -8.27 -15.74
CA ASN A 23 11.82 -8.97 -16.74
C ASN A 23 10.37 -9.25 -16.34
N ASN A 24 9.80 -8.46 -15.42
CA ASN A 24 8.38 -8.54 -15.10
C ASN A 24 7.55 -7.74 -16.10
N PRO A 25 6.38 -8.24 -16.54
CA PRO A 25 5.48 -7.47 -17.40
C PRO A 25 5.00 -6.22 -16.66
N VAL A 26 5.10 -5.08 -17.30
CA VAL A 26 4.61 -3.82 -16.76
C VAL A 26 3.20 -3.61 -17.25
N THR A 27 2.23 -3.81 -16.36
CA THR A 27 0.80 -3.69 -16.68
C THR A 27 0.20 -2.35 -16.25
N GLN A 28 1.00 -1.47 -15.65
CA GLN A 28 0.48 -0.30 -14.96
C GLN A 28 0.66 0.99 -15.74
N PRO A 29 -0.43 1.77 -15.93
CA PRO A 29 -0.35 3.07 -16.55
C PRO A 29 0.41 4.07 -15.68
N TYR A 30 1.09 5.02 -16.33
CA TYR A 30 1.74 6.15 -15.71
C TYR A 30 0.70 7.09 -15.08
N PHE A 31 1.00 7.61 -13.88
CA PHE A 31 0.21 8.69 -13.29
C PHE A 31 0.42 9.99 -14.05
N GLY A 32 -0.67 10.54 -14.55
CA GLY A 32 -0.66 11.86 -15.15
C GLY A 32 -0.56 12.98 -14.11
N PRO A 33 -0.51 14.25 -14.58
CA PRO A 33 -0.48 15.41 -13.69
C PRO A 33 -1.63 15.48 -12.69
N GLN A 34 -2.79 14.91 -13.02
CA GLN A 34 -3.97 14.90 -12.17
C GLN A 34 -3.76 14.02 -10.94
N GLU A 35 -3.29 12.78 -11.11
CA GLU A 35 -3.07 11.84 -10.02
C GLU A 35 -1.89 12.29 -9.14
N ILE A 36 -0.81 12.77 -9.76
CA ILE A 36 0.34 13.34 -9.04
C ILE A 36 -0.11 14.58 -8.25
N GLY A 37 -0.95 15.44 -8.84
CA GLY A 37 -1.54 16.61 -8.18
C GLY A 37 -2.43 16.22 -7.00
N LEU A 38 -3.21 15.15 -7.14
CA LEU A 38 -4.02 14.60 -6.06
C LEU A 38 -3.16 14.17 -4.87
N PHE A 39 -2.14 13.34 -5.08
CA PHE A 39 -1.24 12.93 -3.99
C PHE A 39 -0.53 14.12 -3.36
N ARG A 40 -0.13 15.11 -4.15
CA ARG A 40 0.48 16.35 -3.64
C ARG A 40 -0.50 17.14 -2.76
N SER A 41 -1.78 17.20 -3.13
CA SER A 41 -2.81 17.85 -2.30
C SER A 41 -3.06 17.14 -0.96
N LEU A 42 -2.73 15.86 -0.90
CA LEU A 42 -2.78 15.03 0.33
C LEU A 42 -1.47 15.10 1.15
N GLY A 43 -0.49 15.88 0.68
CA GLY A 43 0.80 16.08 1.36
C GLY A 43 1.91 15.14 0.90
N TYR A 44 1.76 14.43 -0.24
CA TYR A 44 2.74 13.50 -0.77
C TYR A 44 3.36 13.99 -2.07
N ASP A 45 4.67 14.09 -2.11
CA ASP A 45 5.43 14.33 -3.34
C ASP A 45 6.01 13.01 -3.86
N LEU A 46 5.23 12.31 -4.67
CA LEU A 46 5.60 10.99 -5.21
C LEU A 46 6.86 11.01 -6.09
N THR A 47 7.34 12.20 -6.49
CA THR A 47 8.61 12.35 -7.20
C THR A 47 9.82 12.20 -6.28
N LYS A 48 9.63 12.37 -4.97
CA LYS A 48 10.67 12.26 -3.94
C LYS A 48 10.56 10.97 -3.15
N ASP A 49 9.34 10.61 -2.79
CA ASP A 49 9.07 9.46 -1.96
C ASP A 49 7.76 8.78 -2.36
N THR A 50 7.79 7.47 -2.51
CA THR A 50 6.66 6.66 -2.98
C THR A 50 6.00 5.86 -1.87
N TYR A 51 6.28 6.14 -0.60
CA TYR A 51 5.57 5.50 0.50
C TYR A 51 4.54 6.43 1.14
N VAL A 52 3.43 5.83 1.60
CA VAL A 52 2.34 6.53 2.29
C VAL A 52 2.14 5.84 3.63
N LYS A 53 2.19 6.59 4.73
CA LYS A 53 2.01 6.05 6.10
C LYS A 53 0.64 5.39 6.25
N TYR A 54 0.58 4.29 7.00
CA TYR A 54 -0.68 3.57 7.23
C TYR A 54 -1.79 4.48 7.79
N ASN A 55 -1.45 5.35 8.74
CA ASN A 55 -2.39 6.34 9.27
C ASN A 55 -3.05 7.20 8.20
N ASP A 56 -2.26 7.64 7.24
CA ASP A 56 -2.75 8.50 6.15
C ASP A 56 -3.54 7.71 5.12
N ILE A 57 -3.19 6.43 4.88
CA ILE A 57 -4.02 5.54 4.07
C ILE A 57 -5.42 5.46 4.67
N VAL A 58 -5.52 5.20 5.97
CA VAL A 58 -6.81 5.11 6.66
C VAL A 58 -7.54 6.46 6.69
N LYS A 59 -6.85 7.53 7.10
CA LYS A 59 -7.48 8.83 7.35
C LYS A 59 -7.80 9.62 6.07
N LYS A 60 -6.92 9.56 5.07
CA LYS A 60 -6.99 10.44 3.89
C LYS A 60 -7.42 9.72 2.61
N LEU A 61 -7.13 8.41 2.47
CA LEU A 61 -7.43 7.67 1.26
C LEU A 61 -8.70 6.83 1.41
N LEU A 62 -8.75 5.93 2.40
CA LEU A 62 -9.95 5.12 2.64
C LEU A 62 -11.17 5.93 3.10
N ASN A 63 -10.95 6.99 3.86
CA ASN A 63 -11.99 7.91 4.32
C ASN A 63 -12.05 9.21 3.49
N ASP A 64 -11.58 9.17 2.24
CA ASP A 64 -11.66 10.33 1.34
C ASP A 64 -13.13 10.77 1.14
N PRO A 65 -13.50 12.02 1.48
CA PRO A 65 -14.88 12.50 1.33
C PRO A 65 -15.40 12.43 -0.11
N GLN A 66 -14.50 12.53 -1.09
CA GLN A 66 -14.84 12.45 -2.52
C GLN A 66 -14.83 11.02 -3.06
N LYS A 67 -14.47 10.02 -2.23
CA LYS A 67 -14.43 8.59 -2.59
C LYS A 67 -13.61 8.32 -3.87
N ARG A 68 -12.48 9.01 -4.00
CA ARG A 68 -11.60 8.87 -5.18
C ARG A 68 -10.80 7.58 -5.18
N PHE A 69 -10.63 6.95 -4.01
CA PHE A 69 -9.90 5.70 -3.85
C PHE A 69 -10.86 4.54 -3.59
N THR A 70 -10.55 3.39 -4.18
CA THR A 70 -11.30 2.14 -3.97
C THR A 70 -10.35 1.08 -3.43
N GLU A 71 -10.75 0.43 -2.32
CA GLU A 71 -10.00 -0.69 -1.75
C GLU A 71 -10.34 -1.99 -2.48
N HIS A 72 -9.31 -2.76 -2.78
CA HIS A 72 -9.37 -4.09 -3.35
C HIS A 72 -8.53 -5.07 -2.51
N TRP A 73 -8.74 -6.36 -2.76
CA TRP A 73 -7.97 -7.42 -2.14
C TRP A 73 -7.30 -8.28 -3.21
N ASP A 74 -5.99 -8.53 -3.05
CA ASP A 74 -5.25 -9.46 -3.88
C ASP A 74 -5.22 -10.84 -3.18
N ASP A 75 -5.94 -11.81 -3.75
CA ASP A 75 -6.02 -13.15 -3.17
C ASP A 75 -4.73 -13.96 -3.33
N GLN A 76 -3.88 -13.63 -4.27
CA GLN A 76 -2.59 -14.30 -4.44
C GLN A 76 -1.55 -13.75 -3.47
N ALA A 77 -1.38 -12.44 -3.44
CA ALA A 77 -0.43 -11.77 -2.56
C ALA A 77 -0.92 -11.66 -1.11
N LYS A 78 -2.22 -11.86 -0.85
CA LYS A 78 -2.87 -11.72 0.46
C LYS A 78 -2.68 -10.34 1.08
N VAL A 79 -2.79 -9.32 0.25
CA VAL A 79 -2.67 -7.91 0.68
C VAL A 79 -3.78 -7.04 0.09
N PRO A 80 -4.18 -5.96 0.77
CA PRO A 80 -5.04 -4.95 0.20
C PRO A 80 -4.25 -4.03 -0.73
N TRP A 81 -4.97 -3.46 -1.69
CA TRP A 81 -4.46 -2.41 -2.55
C TRP A 81 -5.55 -1.39 -2.87
N LEU A 82 -5.13 -0.18 -3.22
CA LEU A 82 -6.04 0.89 -3.61
C LEU A 82 -5.92 1.18 -5.10
N SER A 83 -7.04 1.41 -5.76
CA SER A 83 -7.09 2.10 -7.03
C SER A 83 -7.47 3.57 -6.84
N VAL A 84 -7.12 4.40 -7.82
CA VAL A 84 -7.56 5.78 -7.95
C VAL A 84 -8.15 5.98 -9.35
N LYS A 85 -9.18 6.82 -9.49
CA LYS A 85 -9.72 7.16 -10.79
C LYS A 85 -8.75 8.06 -11.56
N GLY A 86 -8.32 7.60 -12.72
CA GLY A 86 -7.54 8.38 -13.66
C GLY A 86 -8.38 9.41 -14.42
N ALA A 87 -7.71 10.28 -15.16
CA ALA A 87 -8.36 11.32 -15.96
C ALA A 87 -9.31 10.76 -17.03
N ASP A 88 -9.06 9.55 -17.52
CA ASP A 88 -9.90 8.81 -18.47
C ASP A 88 -11.05 8.03 -17.80
N GLY A 89 -11.21 8.15 -16.49
CA GLY A 89 -12.22 7.46 -15.68
C GLY A 89 -11.90 6.00 -15.35
N LYS A 90 -10.79 5.46 -15.82
CA LYS A 90 -10.35 4.10 -15.49
C LYS A 90 -9.72 4.03 -14.10
N ASP A 91 -9.78 2.85 -13.50
CA ASP A 91 -9.09 2.60 -12.25
C ASP A 91 -7.60 2.37 -12.50
N LEU A 92 -6.78 3.18 -11.84
CA LEU A 92 -5.34 3.03 -11.81
C LEU A 92 -4.94 2.45 -10.45
N PHE A 93 -4.02 1.49 -10.44
CA PHE A 93 -3.45 1.01 -9.18
C PHE A 93 -2.70 2.14 -8.47
N ALA A 94 -3.12 2.52 -7.30
CA ALA A 94 -2.48 3.61 -6.56
C ALA A 94 -1.34 3.10 -5.67
N LEU A 95 -1.63 2.16 -4.78
CA LEU A 95 -0.64 1.59 -3.86
C LEU A 95 -1.11 0.25 -3.30
N SER A 96 -0.17 -0.60 -2.86
CA SER A 96 -0.44 -1.73 -1.97
C SER A 96 0.03 -1.42 -0.55
N TYR A 97 -0.59 -2.07 0.44
CA TYR A 97 -0.29 -1.80 1.86
C TYR A 97 -0.65 -3.03 2.71
N GLU A 98 -0.43 -2.92 4.02
CA GLU A 98 -0.89 -3.93 4.98
C GLU A 98 -2.12 -3.42 5.72
N ASN A 99 -3.07 -4.30 5.98
CA ASN A 99 -4.20 -4.07 6.88
C ASN A 99 -4.29 -5.17 7.97
N PRO A 100 -5.18 -5.10 8.95
CA PRO A 100 -5.28 -6.13 9.98
C PRO A 100 -5.46 -7.55 9.42
N ARG A 101 -6.21 -7.72 8.32
CA ARG A 101 -6.42 -9.01 7.67
C ARG A 101 -5.11 -9.58 7.10
N SER A 102 -4.35 -8.80 6.37
CA SER A 102 -3.08 -9.25 5.78
C SER A 102 -2.02 -9.55 6.84
N VAL A 103 -1.98 -8.74 7.90
CA VAL A 103 -1.08 -8.95 9.05
C VAL A 103 -1.41 -10.26 9.77
N ALA A 104 -2.70 -10.56 9.99
CA ALA A 104 -3.13 -11.83 10.60
C ALA A 104 -2.68 -13.05 9.76
N ILE A 105 -2.88 -13.01 8.44
CA ILE A 105 -2.44 -14.09 7.53
C ILE A 105 -0.91 -14.27 7.60
N LYS A 106 -0.14 -13.19 7.66
CA LYS A 106 1.31 -13.27 7.81
C LYS A 106 1.74 -13.83 9.16
N ALA A 107 1.02 -13.50 10.23
CA ALA A 107 1.26 -14.09 11.55
C ALA A 107 0.99 -15.60 11.58
N ASP A 108 -0.06 -16.06 10.88
CA ASP A 108 -0.34 -17.48 10.74
C ASP A 108 0.76 -18.22 9.96
N TYR A 109 1.27 -17.60 8.90
CA TYR A 109 2.45 -18.13 8.17
C TYR A 109 3.70 -18.25 9.06
N ILE A 110 3.96 -17.23 9.90
CA ILE A 110 5.08 -17.26 10.86
C ILE A 110 4.95 -18.47 11.80
N LYS A 111 3.76 -18.72 12.35
CA LYS A 111 3.50 -19.87 13.22
C LYS A 111 3.64 -21.21 12.48
N GLU A 112 3.03 -21.29 11.29
CA GLU A 112 3.12 -22.50 10.44
C GLU A 112 4.56 -22.89 10.11
N LYS A 113 5.41 -21.90 9.81
CA LYS A 113 6.82 -22.12 9.44
C LYS A 113 7.78 -22.16 10.64
N GLY A 114 7.29 -22.00 11.86
CA GLY A 114 8.13 -21.98 13.06
C GLY A 114 9.16 -20.84 13.06
N LEU A 115 8.84 -19.70 12.46
CA LEU A 115 9.77 -18.57 12.43
C LEU A 115 9.87 -17.93 13.80
N ALA A 116 11.04 -17.34 14.10
CA ALA A 116 11.35 -16.75 15.40
C ALA A 116 10.50 -15.54 15.77
N GLY A 117 9.84 -14.91 14.81
CA GLY A 117 8.97 -13.75 15.04
C GLY A 117 8.80 -12.89 13.80
N ALA A 118 8.34 -11.67 14.01
CA ALA A 118 8.12 -10.68 12.97
C ALA A 118 8.83 -9.37 13.28
N MET A 119 9.25 -8.67 12.24
CA MET A 119 9.75 -7.31 12.31
C MET A 119 8.89 -6.44 11.39
N PHE A 120 8.66 -5.21 11.77
CA PHE A 120 8.00 -4.24 10.91
C PHE A 120 8.72 -2.89 10.91
N TRP A 121 8.66 -2.22 9.81
CA TRP A 121 9.09 -0.84 9.61
C TRP A 121 7.89 0.00 9.18
N GLU A 122 7.54 1.08 9.85
CA GLU A 122 8.09 1.63 11.09
C GLU A 122 6.94 1.88 12.09
N TYR A 123 7.26 1.98 13.38
CA TYR A 123 6.26 2.14 14.44
C TYR A 123 5.45 3.44 14.29
N GLY A 124 6.11 4.56 13.94
CA GLY A 124 5.47 5.88 13.80
C GLY A 124 4.55 6.05 12.57
N ALA A 125 4.27 4.99 11.82
CA ALA A 125 3.32 5.02 10.71
C ALA A 125 1.95 4.44 11.05
N ASP A 126 1.76 3.97 12.30
CA ASP A 126 0.53 3.34 12.83
C ASP A 126 0.19 3.95 14.20
N ASP A 127 -0.29 5.22 14.23
CA ASP A 127 -0.51 6.01 15.44
C ASP A 127 -1.41 5.32 16.49
N ASN A 128 -2.37 4.51 16.05
CA ASN A 128 -3.27 3.77 16.92
C ASN A 128 -2.77 2.36 17.26
N ASN A 129 -1.57 2.01 16.78
CA ASN A 129 -0.99 0.68 16.92
C ASN A 129 -1.92 -0.45 16.43
N GLN A 130 -2.76 -0.17 15.42
CA GLN A 130 -3.76 -1.11 14.95
C GLN A 130 -3.13 -2.37 14.36
N LEU A 131 -2.13 -2.21 13.50
CA LEU A 131 -1.43 -3.32 12.87
C LEU A 131 -0.47 -4.01 13.85
N ALA A 132 0.21 -3.23 14.71
CA ALA A 132 1.07 -3.78 15.74
C ALA A 132 0.28 -4.63 16.76
N LYS A 133 -0.89 -4.15 17.21
CA LYS A 133 -1.79 -4.91 18.06
C LYS A 133 -2.32 -6.17 17.40
N GLN A 134 -2.73 -6.08 16.13
CA GLN A 134 -3.17 -7.25 15.38
C GLN A 134 -2.06 -8.28 15.26
N LEU A 135 -0.83 -7.86 14.95
CA LEU A 135 0.32 -8.75 14.84
C LEU A 135 0.58 -9.47 16.17
N ALA A 136 0.64 -8.72 17.27
CA ALA A 136 0.86 -9.27 18.60
C ALA A 136 -0.25 -10.25 19.00
N ALA A 137 -1.52 -9.87 18.82
CA ALA A 137 -2.66 -10.74 19.11
C ALA A 137 -2.61 -12.04 18.28
N SER A 138 -2.33 -11.94 16.99
CA SER A 138 -2.23 -13.10 16.10
C SER A 138 -1.06 -14.02 16.45
N LEU A 139 0.03 -13.50 17.01
CA LEU A 139 1.18 -14.28 17.49
C LEU A 139 1.02 -14.80 18.92
N GLY A 140 -0.06 -14.45 19.61
CA GLY A 140 -0.29 -14.83 21.01
C GLY A 140 0.60 -14.06 22.00
N ILE A 141 1.08 -12.89 21.62
CA ILE A 141 1.89 -12.04 22.50
C ILE A 141 0.95 -11.17 23.36
N PRO A 142 1.02 -11.27 24.70
CA PRO A 142 0.15 -10.47 25.56
C PRO A 142 0.45 -8.98 25.43
N HIS A 143 -0.59 -8.18 25.29
CA HIS A 143 -0.50 -6.73 25.41
C HIS A 143 -0.44 -6.35 26.90
N LYS A 144 0.56 -5.56 27.26
CA LYS A 144 0.58 -4.84 28.54
C LYS A 144 -0.06 -3.48 28.35
#